data_e916b7756bf8f5bca3bc7361af1dfabb
#
_entry.id   e916b7756bf8f5bca3bc7361af1dfabb
#
_cell.length_a   1.000
_cell.length_b   1.000
_cell.length_c   1.000
_cell.angle_alpha   90.00
_cell.angle_beta   90.00
_cell.angle_gamma   90.00
#
_symmetry.space_group_name_H-M   'P 1'
#
loop_
_entity.id
_entity.type
_entity.pdbx_description
1 polymer ?
#
loop_
_entity_poly.entity_id
_entity_poly.type
_entity_poly.pdbx_seq_one_letter_code
_entity_poly.pdbx_strand_id
1 'polypeptide(L)'
;MTCRVLKDRELKELGAGGLLAVNQGSRREAVMVVLEYEGAAGEEKIGLVGKGLMFDAGGYHLKSIDGMNGMKYDMCGAAGILETMEFLAKNQ
;
A
#
# COMPACT_ATOMS: atom_id res chain seq x y z
N MET A 1 -15.92 0.21 -10.01
CA MET A 1 -14.73 0.02 -9.14
C MET A 1 -15.16 -0.44 -7.76
N THR A 2 -14.52 -1.46 -7.22
CA THR A 2 -14.72 -1.93 -5.83
C THR A 2 -13.52 -1.60 -4.98
N CYS A 3 -13.72 -1.44 -3.67
CA CYS A 3 -12.65 -1.15 -2.71
C CYS A 3 -12.77 -2.10 -1.51
N ARG A 4 -11.69 -2.75 -1.15
CA ARG A 4 -11.56 -3.56 0.06
C ARG A 4 -10.39 -3.05 0.89
N VAL A 5 -10.62 -2.94 2.20
CA VAL A 5 -9.57 -2.56 3.15
C VAL A 5 -9.30 -3.75 4.06
N LEU A 6 -8.14 -4.34 3.93
CA LEU A 6 -7.69 -5.48 4.71
C LEU A 6 -6.85 -4.98 5.89
N LYS A 7 -7.12 -5.50 7.07
CA LYS A 7 -6.45 -5.15 8.32
C LYS A 7 -5.73 -6.36 8.91
N ASP A 8 -5.11 -6.19 10.06
CA ASP A 8 -4.25 -7.17 10.73
C ASP A 8 -4.77 -8.61 10.68
N ARG A 9 -6.07 -8.83 10.99
CA ARG A 9 -6.65 -10.17 10.99
C ARG A 9 -6.64 -10.79 9.59
N GLU A 10 -7.16 -10.08 8.62
CA GLU A 10 -7.27 -10.55 7.24
C GLU A 10 -5.88 -10.71 6.61
N LEU A 11 -4.95 -9.80 6.95
CA LEU A 11 -3.57 -9.88 6.50
C LEU A 11 -2.84 -11.10 7.08
N LYS A 12 -3.14 -11.50 8.32
CA LYS A 12 -2.64 -12.74 8.92
C LYS A 12 -3.18 -13.97 8.19
N GLU A 13 -4.49 -14.00 7.93
CA GLU A 13 -5.15 -15.08 7.19
C GLU A 13 -4.58 -15.24 5.78
N LEU A 14 -4.20 -14.14 5.14
CA LEU A 14 -3.54 -14.13 3.82
C LEU A 14 -2.05 -14.49 3.87
N GLY A 15 -1.45 -14.59 5.04
CA GLY A 15 -0.01 -14.83 5.17
C GLY A 15 0.86 -13.63 4.78
N ALA A 16 0.34 -12.40 4.86
CA ALA A 16 1.05 -11.16 4.52
C ALA A 16 2.15 -10.82 5.54
N GLY A 17 3.06 -11.77 5.81
CA GLY A 17 4.05 -11.71 6.87
C GLY A 17 5.00 -10.51 6.77
N GLY A 18 5.42 -10.13 5.56
CA GLY A 18 6.30 -8.99 5.36
C GLY A 18 5.66 -7.67 5.79
N LEU A 19 4.41 -7.44 5.40
CA LEU A 19 3.66 -6.24 5.76
C LEU A 19 3.42 -6.17 7.28
N LEU A 20 3.03 -7.29 7.89
CA LEU A 20 2.82 -7.39 9.33
C LEU A 20 4.12 -7.20 10.11
N ALA A 21 5.25 -7.74 9.62
CA ALA A 21 6.55 -7.56 10.25
C ALA A 21 6.97 -6.08 10.28
N VAL A 22 6.77 -5.36 9.18
CA VAL A 22 7.06 -3.92 9.11
C VAL A 22 6.19 -3.12 10.09
N ASN A 23 4.95 -3.55 10.34
CA ASN A 23 4.02 -2.85 11.23
C ASN A 23 4.18 -3.20 12.72
N GLN A 24 5.02 -4.14 13.11
CA GLN A 24 5.11 -4.65 14.49
C GLN A 24 5.31 -3.56 15.55
N GLY A 25 6.05 -2.52 15.25
CA GLY A 25 6.32 -1.41 16.17
C GLY A 25 5.20 -0.37 16.25
N SER A 26 4.17 -0.46 15.42
CA SER A 26 3.09 0.51 15.36
C SER A 26 1.96 0.18 16.34
N ARG A 27 1.36 1.23 16.92
CA ARG A 27 0.08 1.10 17.64
C ARG A 27 -1.13 1.04 16.73
N ARG A 28 -0.95 1.32 15.44
CA ARG A 28 -1.99 1.26 14.42
C ARG A 28 -1.91 -0.07 13.71
N GLU A 29 -3.08 -0.59 13.31
CA GLU A 29 -3.15 -1.79 12.49
C GLU A 29 -2.46 -1.58 11.15
N ALA A 30 -1.87 -2.64 10.61
CA ALA A 30 -1.46 -2.67 9.22
C ALA A 30 -2.70 -2.60 8.32
N VAL A 31 -2.56 -1.91 7.19
CA VAL A 31 -3.66 -1.73 6.23
C VAL A 31 -3.15 -2.03 4.82
N MET A 32 -3.91 -2.83 4.08
CA MET A 32 -3.76 -3.00 2.64
C MET A 32 -5.07 -2.63 1.96
N VAL A 33 -5.01 -1.69 1.02
CA VAL A 33 -6.16 -1.29 0.21
C VAL A 33 -6.09 -2.04 -1.12
N VAL A 34 -7.16 -2.71 -1.48
CA VAL A 34 -7.32 -3.41 -2.76
C VAL A 34 -8.43 -2.72 -3.54
N LEU A 35 -8.07 -2.18 -4.70
CA LEU A 35 -9.00 -1.59 -5.65
C LEU A 35 -9.10 -2.48 -6.88
N GLU A 36 -10.30 -2.79 -7.30
CA GLU A 36 -10.56 -3.55 -8.51
C GLU A 36 -11.44 -2.71 -9.45
N TYR A 37 -10.97 -2.55 -10.66
CA TYR A 37 -11.66 -1.86 -11.73
C TYR A 37 -11.82 -2.78 -12.94
N GLU A 38 -13.04 -2.94 -13.41
CA GLU A 38 -13.38 -3.67 -14.62
C GLU A 38 -13.76 -2.65 -15.69
N GLY A 39 -12.82 -2.33 -16.59
CA GLY A 39 -13.04 -1.36 -17.67
C GLY A 39 -13.46 -1.98 -18.98
N ALA A 40 -13.01 -3.18 -19.29
CA ALA A 40 -13.36 -3.91 -20.50
C ALA A 40 -13.54 -5.40 -20.19
N ALA A 41 -14.43 -6.06 -20.92
CA ALA A 41 -14.55 -7.50 -20.86
C ALA A 41 -13.28 -8.12 -21.48
N GLY A 42 -12.35 -8.53 -20.66
CA GLY A 42 -11.10 -9.17 -21.05
C GLY A 42 -10.63 -10.14 -19.99
N GLU A 43 -9.79 -11.06 -20.40
CA GLU A 43 -9.28 -12.12 -19.51
C GLU A 43 -8.02 -11.68 -18.74
N GLU A 44 -7.30 -10.68 -19.22
CA GLU A 44 -6.05 -10.21 -18.61
C GLU A 44 -6.31 -9.12 -17.58
N LYS A 45 -5.79 -9.35 -16.36
CA LYS A 45 -5.79 -8.36 -15.28
C LYS A 45 -4.38 -7.79 -15.09
N ILE A 46 -4.28 -6.48 -15.03
CA ILE A 46 -3.04 -5.77 -14.70
C ILE A 46 -3.04 -5.49 -13.20
N GLY A 47 -2.01 -5.97 -12.49
CA GLY A 47 -1.79 -5.67 -11.08
C GLY A 47 -0.86 -4.47 -10.92
N LEU A 48 -1.33 -3.42 -10.24
CA LEU A 48 -0.53 -2.28 -9.84
C LEU A 48 -0.28 -2.36 -8.33
N VAL A 49 0.97 -2.20 -7.90
CA VAL A 49 1.34 -2.26 -6.48
C VAL A 49 2.05 -0.97 -6.08
N GLY A 50 1.55 -0.34 -5.03
CA GLY A 50 2.10 0.90 -4.49
C GLY A 50 2.51 0.77 -3.02
N LYS A 51 3.75 1.13 -2.69
CA LYS A 51 4.23 1.22 -1.32
C LYS A 51 3.59 2.43 -0.63
N GLY A 52 2.98 2.20 0.54
CA GLY A 52 2.26 3.20 1.31
C GLY A 52 2.79 3.39 2.74
N LEU A 53 4.10 3.29 2.94
CA LEU A 53 4.71 3.54 4.25
C LEU A 53 4.68 5.04 4.56
N MET A 54 4.08 5.42 5.68
CA MET A 54 3.95 6.82 6.07
C MET A 54 5.26 7.45 6.55
N PHE A 55 6.17 6.63 7.11
CA PHE A 55 7.53 7.00 7.45
C PHE A 55 8.41 5.76 7.58
N ASP A 56 9.54 5.72 6.87
CA ASP A 56 10.45 4.58 6.88
C ASP A 56 11.77 4.95 7.57
N ALA A 57 11.97 4.46 8.78
CA ALA A 57 13.23 4.57 9.52
C ALA A 57 14.23 3.44 9.18
N GLY A 58 13.85 2.51 8.32
CA GLY A 58 14.65 1.34 7.96
C GLY A 58 14.55 0.18 8.97
N GLY A 59 13.70 0.31 9.98
CA GLY A 59 13.57 -0.62 11.09
C GLY A 59 13.78 0.13 12.42
N TYR A 60 14.54 -0.45 13.34
CA TYR A 60 14.79 0.14 14.65
C TYR A 60 15.82 1.28 14.56
N HIS A 61 15.40 2.42 14.01
CA HIS A 61 16.25 3.59 13.75
C HIS A 61 17.52 3.24 12.95
N LEU A 62 17.36 2.45 11.90
CA LEU A 62 18.48 1.89 11.15
C LEU A 62 19.07 2.88 10.14
N LYS A 63 18.25 3.73 9.55
CA LYS A 63 18.72 4.74 8.58
C LYS A 63 19.48 5.86 9.27
N SER A 64 20.52 6.37 8.61
CA SER A 64 21.19 7.61 9.01
C SER A 64 20.24 8.81 8.93
N ILE A 65 20.61 9.94 9.51
CA ILE A 65 19.83 11.19 9.43
C ILE A 65 19.56 11.57 7.97
N ASP A 66 20.57 11.52 7.12
CA ASP A 66 20.43 11.80 5.68
C ASP A 66 19.55 10.77 4.99
N GLY A 67 19.67 9.49 5.35
CA GLY A 67 18.85 8.41 4.82
C GLY A 67 17.38 8.48 5.23
N MET A 68 17.06 9.14 6.36
CA MET A 68 15.67 9.38 6.79
C MET A 68 15.07 10.65 6.20
N ASN A 69 15.90 11.54 5.67
CA ASN A 69 15.41 12.78 5.06
C ASN A 69 14.49 12.43 3.87
N GLY A 70 13.29 12.98 3.90
CA GLY A 70 12.27 12.70 2.86
C GLY A 70 11.48 11.41 3.05
N MET A 71 11.75 10.57 4.06
CA MET A 71 11.04 9.29 4.27
C MET A 71 9.55 9.45 4.65
N LYS A 72 9.07 10.66 4.91
CA LYS A 72 7.64 10.96 4.97
C LYS A 72 6.94 10.80 3.60
N TYR A 73 7.68 10.80 2.51
CA TYR A 73 7.19 10.59 1.15
C TYR A 73 7.22 9.12 0.70
N ASP A 74 7.57 8.21 1.59
CA ASP A 74 7.66 6.77 1.28
C ASP A 74 6.27 6.11 1.03
N MET A 75 5.23 6.91 1.03
CA MET A 75 3.86 6.57 0.64
C MET A 75 3.48 7.04 -0.78
N CYS A 76 4.37 7.73 -1.49
CA CYS A 76 4.06 8.26 -2.82
C CYS A 76 3.73 7.18 -3.85
N GLY A 77 4.28 5.98 -3.72
CA GLY A 77 3.93 4.84 -4.57
C GLY A 77 2.45 4.48 -4.46
N ALA A 78 1.92 4.36 -3.24
CA ALA A 78 0.50 4.11 -3.02
C ALA A 78 -0.37 5.29 -3.46
N ALA A 79 0.07 6.53 -3.18
CA ALA A 79 -0.64 7.73 -3.63
C ALA A 79 -0.81 7.75 -5.15
N GLY A 80 0.27 7.50 -5.92
CA GLY A 80 0.21 7.43 -7.37
C GLY A 80 -0.74 6.34 -7.90
N ILE A 81 -0.77 5.17 -7.24
CA ILE A 81 -1.72 4.10 -7.61
C ILE A 81 -3.16 4.51 -7.32
N LEU A 82 -3.44 5.13 -6.17
CA LEU A 82 -4.78 5.60 -5.83
C LEU A 82 -5.29 6.62 -6.84
N GLU A 83 -4.48 7.60 -7.19
CA GLU A 83 -4.81 8.61 -8.21
C GLU A 83 -5.04 7.97 -9.59
N THR A 84 -4.20 7.01 -9.97
CA THR A 84 -4.36 6.26 -11.23
C THR A 84 -5.69 5.52 -11.28
N MET A 85 -6.06 4.83 -10.22
CA MET A 85 -7.32 4.11 -10.13
C MET A 85 -8.53 5.05 -10.13
N GLU A 86 -8.43 6.19 -9.46
CA GLU A 86 -9.46 7.22 -9.51
C GLU A 86 -9.63 7.78 -10.92
N PHE A 87 -8.53 8.08 -11.62
CA PHE A 87 -8.55 8.55 -13.00
C PHE A 87 -9.23 7.54 -13.93
N LEU A 88 -8.86 6.26 -13.84
CA LEU A 88 -9.47 5.19 -14.63
C LEU A 88 -10.98 5.08 -14.37
N ALA A 89 -11.39 5.17 -13.12
CA ALA A 89 -12.81 5.08 -12.76
C ALA A 89 -13.66 6.27 -13.24
N LYS A 90 -13.05 7.44 -13.39
CA LYS A 90 -13.73 8.68 -13.83
C LYS A 90 -13.76 8.85 -15.35
N ASN A 91 -12.86 8.20 -16.08
CA ASN A 91 -12.69 8.40 -17.52
C ASN A 91 -13.00 7.11 -18.31
N GLN A 92 -14.14 6.51 -18.01
CA GLN A 92 -14.69 5.35 -18.72
C GLN A 92 -15.16 5.72 -20.12
#